data_00d4da27c3c30ef66d78b9ff7792e5f2
#
_entry.id   00d4da27c3c30ef66d78b9ff7792e5f2
#
_cell.length_a   1.000
_cell.length_b   1.000
_cell.length_c   1.000
_cell.angle_alpha   90.00
_cell.angle_beta   90.00
_cell.angle_gamma   90.00
#
_symmetry.space_group_name_H-M   'P 1'
#
loop_
_entity.id
_entity.type
_entity.pdbx_description
1 polymer ?
#
loop_
_entity_poly.entity_id
_entity_poly.type
_entity_poly.pdbx_seq_one_letter_code
_entity_poly.pdbx_strand_id
1 'polypeptide(L)'
;MRSIHHDLFDVMGVASRLTRLQMKAMFPDNRVFAQCFDMGSNTDKINAVYDQMQAEIAKLDEDSKDYSAHKFAEIVKARRLAEVLKVPTMVDEIEELYREGMSPVVFVNFNETVEALTKRLERYGDKVGFIVGGQSVKKRQGQIDDFKNDRKRIMIVNLAAGNAGIGLHDLNGQYPRCSIISPSYSAINLIQALGRIHRANGKTPCIQKIMFAAGTIEESCCERVQSKLDNLDLLNDGDLVGDVTIWN
;
A
#
# COMPACT_ATOMS: atom_id res chain seq x y z
N MET A 1 -17.61 -18.71 -14.24
CA MET A 1 -17.78 -17.62 -13.24
C MET A 1 -19.01 -16.75 -13.49
N ARG A 2 -19.27 -16.29 -14.72
CA ARG A 2 -20.52 -15.53 -15.02
C ARG A 2 -21.82 -16.29 -14.68
N SER A 3 -21.86 -17.62 -14.83
CA SER A 3 -23.04 -18.42 -14.50
C SER A 3 -23.33 -18.44 -13.01
N ILE A 4 -22.30 -18.62 -12.15
CA ILE A 4 -22.48 -18.67 -10.70
C ILE A 4 -22.96 -17.33 -10.14
N HIS A 5 -22.41 -16.21 -10.66
CA HIS A 5 -22.86 -14.88 -10.28
C HIS A 5 -24.33 -14.68 -10.63
N HIS A 6 -24.70 -14.98 -11.88
CA HIS A 6 -26.07 -14.89 -12.36
C HIS A 6 -27.01 -15.76 -11.50
N ASP A 7 -26.63 -17.00 -11.22
CA ASP A 7 -27.45 -17.92 -10.44
C ASP A 7 -27.69 -17.42 -9.01
N LEU A 8 -26.63 -16.93 -8.33
CA LEU A 8 -26.73 -16.51 -6.93
C LEU A 8 -27.42 -15.15 -6.75
N PHE A 9 -27.17 -14.20 -7.64
CA PHE A 9 -27.64 -12.81 -7.46
C PHE A 9 -28.92 -12.51 -8.25
N ASP A 10 -29.04 -13.04 -9.47
CA ASP A 10 -30.14 -12.67 -10.36
C ASP A 10 -31.26 -13.71 -10.37
N VAL A 11 -30.93 -15.02 -10.30
CA VAL A 11 -31.93 -16.10 -10.39
C VAL A 11 -32.42 -16.53 -9.00
N MET A 12 -31.50 -16.88 -8.10
CA MET A 12 -31.85 -17.41 -6.78
C MET A 12 -32.16 -16.31 -5.76
N GLY A 13 -31.61 -15.10 -5.94
CA GLY A 13 -31.77 -13.99 -4.99
C GLY A 13 -31.26 -14.28 -3.58
N VAL A 14 -30.42 -15.32 -3.42
CA VAL A 14 -29.89 -15.74 -2.11
C VAL A 14 -28.69 -14.89 -1.67
N ALA A 15 -28.16 -14.06 -2.56
CA ALA A 15 -27.11 -13.11 -2.28
C ALA A 15 -27.51 -11.72 -2.76
N SER A 16 -27.12 -10.69 -2.01
CA SER A 16 -27.24 -9.29 -2.45
C SER A 16 -25.89 -8.63 -2.46
N ARG A 17 -25.61 -7.86 -3.49
CA ARG A 17 -24.37 -7.09 -3.64
C ARG A 17 -24.72 -5.64 -3.90
N LEU A 18 -24.21 -4.75 -3.03
CA LEU A 18 -24.22 -3.33 -3.33
C LEU A 18 -23.01 -3.00 -4.20
N THR A 19 -23.25 -2.49 -5.40
CA THR A 19 -22.19 -2.03 -6.30
C THR A 19 -21.60 -0.70 -5.78
N ARG A 20 -20.35 -0.39 -6.19
CA ARG A 20 -19.76 0.93 -5.89
C ARG A 20 -20.63 2.08 -6.41
N LEU A 21 -21.28 1.91 -7.55
CA LEU A 21 -22.18 2.92 -8.13
C LEU A 21 -23.37 3.20 -7.21
N GLN A 22 -23.99 2.17 -6.65
CA GLN A 22 -25.09 2.29 -5.68
C GLN A 22 -24.63 2.92 -4.37
N MET A 23 -23.37 2.73 -3.97
CA MET A 23 -22.78 3.27 -2.75
C MET A 23 -22.04 4.59 -2.96
N LYS A 24 -21.92 5.10 -4.19
CA LYS A 24 -21.11 6.28 -4.54
C LYS A 24 -21.42 7.50 -3.66
N ALA A 25 -22.65 7.69 -3.27
CA ALA A 25 -23.07 8.76 -2.37
C ALA A 25 -22.54 8.60 -0.92
N MET A 26 -22.10 7.40 -0.53
CA MET A 26 -21.60 7.09 0.81
C MET A 26 -20.08 7.19 0.92
N PHE A 27 -19.36 7.22 -0.20
CA PHE A 27 -17.90 7.23 -0.24
C PHE A 27 -17.40 8.55 -0.85
N PRO A 28 -16.35 9.18 -0.27
CA PRO A 28 -15.69 10.31 -0.90
C PRO A 28 -14.99 9.89 -2.19
N ASP A 29 -14.62 10.87 -3.01
CA ASP A 29 -13.79 10.60 -4.21
C ASP A 29 -12.45 9.99 -3.78
N ASN A 30 -11.97 9.06 -4.58
CA ASN A 30 -10.70 8.35 -4.37
C ASN A 30 -9.92 8.29 -5.68
N ARG A 31 -8.67 8.74 -5.63
CA ARG A 31 -7.74 8.63 -6.76
C ARG A 31 -6.57 7.73 -6.36
N VAL A 32 -6.31 6.72 -7.17
CA VAL A 32 -5.21 5.77 -6.96
C VAL A 32 -4.25 5.85 -8.13
N PHE A 33 -2.97 6.03 -7.84
CA PHE A 33 -1.90 6.11 -8.85
C PHE A 33 -0.79 5.13 -8.51
N ALA A 34 -0.30 4.40 -9.53
CA ALA A 34 1.02 3.80 -9.49
C ALA A 34 2.00 4.82 -10.09
N GLN A 35 3.00 5.23 -9.34
CA GLN A 35 3.88 6.33 -9.72
C GLN A 35 5.34 5.97 -9.47
N CYS A 36 6.18 6.23 -10.48
CA CYS A 36 7.63 6.16 -10.35
C CYS A 36 8.18 7.47 -9.80
N PHE A 37 8.97 7.36 -8.73
CA PHE A 37 9.63 8.49 -8.07
C PHE A 37 11.13 8.44 -8.30
N ASP A 38 11.74 9.60 -8.49
CA ASP A 38 13.19 9.72 -8.51
C ASP A 38 13.77 9.44 -7.12
N MET A 39 14.70 8.50 -7.04
CA MET A 39 15.38 8.11 -5.80
C MET A 39 16.72 8.84 -5.61
N GLY A 40 17.06 9.75 -6.52
CA GLY A 40 18.31 10.48 -6.50
C GLY A 40 19.52 9.54 -6.47
N SER A 41 20.46 9.79 -5.57
CA SER A 41 21.66 8.96 -5.40
C SER A 41 21.40 7.51 -4.95
N ASN A 42 20.17 7.16 -4.60
CA ASN A 42 19.82 5.79 -4.20
C ASN A 42 19.36 4.92 -5.39
N THR A 43 19.10 5.49 -6.56
CA THR A 43 18.72 4.72 -7.76
C THR A 43 19.75 3.63 -8.09
N ASP A 44 21.05 3.99 -8.17
CA ASP A 44 22.12 3.02 -8.44
C ASP A 44 22.23 1.94 -7.36
N LYS A 45 22.01 2.30 -6.10
CA LYS A 45 22.03 1.34 -5.00
C LYS A 45 20.86 0.35 -5.08
N ILE A 46 19.68 0.82 -5.48
CA ILE A 46 18.52 -0.03 -5.69
C ILE A 46 18.74 -0.97 -6.84
N ASN A 47 19.32 -0.49 -7.96
CA ASN A 47 19.69 -1.32 -9.08
C ASN A 47 20.71 -2.40 -8.67
N ALA A 48 21.76 -2.02 -7.94
CA ALA A 48 22.75 -2.98 -7.43
C ALA A 48 22.12 -4.08 -6.53
N VAL A 49 21.12 -3.72 -5.73
CA VAL A 49 20.38 -4.71 -4.90
C VAL A 49 19.61 -5.69 -5.77
N TYR A 50 18.95 -5.22 -6.84
CA TYR A 50 18.20 -6.10 -7.75
C TYR A 50 19.12 -6.94 -8.65
N ASP A 51 20.25 -6.39 -9.12
CA ASP A 51 21.26 -7.12 -9.87
C ASP A 51 21.86 -8.25 -9.02
N GLN A 52 22.16 -7.97 -7.76
CA GLN A 52 22.62 -9.00 -6.82
C GLN A 52 21.60 -10.09 -6.63
N MET A 53 20.32 -9.72 -6.45
CA MET A 53 19.23 -10.69 -6.33
C MET A 53 19.15 -11.61 -7.55
N GLN A 54 19.23 -11.06 -8.76
CA GLN A 54 19.21 -11.85 -9.99
C GLN A 54 20.42 -12.80 -10.06
N ALA A 55 21.61 -12.32 -9.71
CA ALA A 55 22.82 -13.12 -9.67
C ALA A 55 22.74 -14.27 -8.65
N GLU A 56 22.13 -14.05 -7.48
CA GLU A 56 21.92 -15.12 -6.48
C GLU A 56 20.87 -16.14 -6.95
N ILE A 57 19.77 -15.68 -7.55
CA ILE A 57 18.74 -16.57 -8.11
C ILE A 57 19.31 -17.43 -9.24
N ALA A 58 20.17 -16.88 -10.10
CA ALA A 58 20.80 -17.61 -11.21
C ALA A 58 21.74 -18.75 -10.75
N LYS A 59 22.18 -18.74 -9.49
CA LYS A 59 23.01 -19.83 -8.91
C LYS A 59 22.17 -20.97 -8.32
N LEU A 60 20.86 -20.79 -8.18
CA LEU A 60 19.99 -21.79 -7.61
C LEU A 60 19.75 -22.93 -8.60
N ASP A 61 19.71 -24.14 -8.09
CA ASP A 61 19.36 -25.34 -8.86
C ASP A 61 17.82 -25.37 -9.05
N GLU A 62 17.36 -25.21 -10.28
CA GLU A 62 15.95 -25.16 -10.64
C GLU A 62 15.22 -26.49 -10.39
N ASP A 63 15.94 -27.62 -10.41
CA ASP A 63 15.40 -28.95 -10.14
C ASP A 63 15.28 -29.26 -8.64
N SER A 64 15.82 -28.39 -7.78
CA SER A 64 15.75 -28.57 -6.33
C SER A 64 14.34 -28.37 -5.80
N LYS A 65 13.94 -29.24 -4.86
CA LYS A 65 12.64 -29.10 -4.16
C LYS A 65 12.48 -27.77 -3.43
N ASP A 66 13.60 -27.15 -3.03
CA ASP A 66 13.63 -25.91 -2.26
C ASP A 66 13.84 -24.66 -3.14
N TYR A 67 13.91 -24.83 -4.48
CA TYR A 67 14.16 -23.74 -5.42
C TYR A 67 13.21 -22.56 -5.20
N SER A 68 11.92 -22.82 -5.17
CA SER A 68 10.90 -21.77 -5.01
C SER A 68 11.04 -21.01 -3.67
N ALA A 69 11.39 -21.71 -2.59
CA ALA A 69 11.60 -21.12 -1.28
C ALA A 69 12.86 -20.24 -1.25
N HIS A 70 13.96 -20.71 -1.82
CA HIS A 70 15.21 -19.96 -1.91
C HIS A 70 15.05 -18.72 -2.81
N LYS A 71 14.45 -18.88 -3.98
CA LYS A 71 14.13 -17.77 -4.88
C LYS A 71 13.28 -16.71 -4.18
N PHE A 72 12.23 -17.12 -3.47
CA PHE A 72 11.39 -16.21 -2.72
C PHE A 72 12.16 -15.48 -1.61
N ALA A 73 13.05 -16.16 -0.90
CA ALA A 73 13.88 -15.56 0.14
C ALA A 73 14.78 -14.45 -0.41
N GLU A 74 15.45 -14.66 -1.57
CA GLU A 74 16.27 -13.64 -2.22
C GLU A 74 15.43 -12.44 -2.69
N ILE A 75 14.24 -12.67 -3.25
CA ILE A 75 13.31 -11.59 -3.61
C ILE A 75 12.92 -10.77 -2.38
N VAL A 76 12.55 -11.40 -1.26
CA VAL A 76 12.17 -10.69 -0.03
C VAL A 76 13.34 -9.88 0.53
N LYS A 77 14.55 -10.44 0.52
CA LYS A 77 15.78 -9.76 0.96
C LYS A 77 16.06 -8.50 0.13
N ALA A 78 16.02 -8.61 -1.19
CA ALA A 78 16.23 -7.48 -2.08
C ALA A 78 15.18 -6.38 -1.87
N ARG A 79 13.90 -6.75 -1.79
CA ARG A 79 12.81 -5.81 -1.56
C ARG A 79 12.92 -5.08 -0.23
N ARG A 80 13.37 -5.77 0.83
CA ARG A 80 13.62 -5.16 2.13
C ARG A 80 14.68 -4.06 2.04
N LEU A 81 15.80 -4.35 1.37
CA LEU A 81 16.87 -3.38 1.17
C LEU A 81 16.42 -2.21 0.28
N ALA A 82 15.74 -2.50 -0.83
CA ALA A 82 15.23 -1.47 -1.73
C ALA A 82 14.20 -0.56 -1.03
N GLU A 83 13.31 -1.11 -0.18
CA GLU A 83 12.32 -0.31 0.55
C GLU A 83 12.99 0.66 1.53
N VAL A 84 14.03 0.24 2.25
CA VAL A 84 14.80 1.14 3.14
C VAL A 84 15.51 2.24 2.33
N LEU A 85 16.02 1.94 1.14
CA LEU A 85 16.65 2.94 0.28
C LEU A 85 15.68 4.00 -0.26
N LYS A 86 14.37 3.70 -0.31
CA LYS A 86 13.33 4.66 -0.70
C LYS A 86 12.90 5.60 0.43
N VAL A 87 13.33 5.36 1.67
CA VAL A 87 12.91 6.16 2.83
C VAL A 87 13.12 7.66 2.66
N PRO A 88 14.26 8.17 2.12
CA PRO A 88 14.41 9.61 1.89
C PRO A 88 13.28 10.20 1.05
N THR A 89 12.99 9.60 -0.10
CA THR A 89 11.91 10.04 -1.00
C THR A 89 10.52 9.91 -0.35
N MET A 90 10.30 8.85 0.45
CA MET A 90 9.06 8.73 1.25
C MET A 90 8.91 9.89 2.23
N VAL A 91 9.99 10.30 2.89
CA VAL A 91 9.97 11.43 3.84
C VAL A 91 9.66 12.73 3.12
N ASP A 92 10.30 13.00 1.98
CA ASP A 92 10.07 14.20 1.19
C ASP A 92 8.59 14.30 0.78
N GLU A 93 8.01 13.21 0.30
CA GLU A 93 6.59 13.12 -0.07
C GLU A 93 5.66 13.30 1.15
N ILE A 94 5.97 12.69 2.30
CA ILE A 94 5.21 12.88 3.55
C ILE A 94 5.19 14.36 3.94
N GLU A 95 6.33 15.02 3.86
CA GLU A 95 6.46 16.40 4.26
C GLU A 95 5.78 17.38 3.32
N GLU A 96 5.80 17.09 2.03
CA GLU A 96 5.06 17.84 1.03
C GLU A 96 3.55 17.77 1.31
N LEU A 97 3.01 16.55 1.40
CA LEU A 97 1.60 16.33 1.69
C LEU A 97 1.17 16.93 3.04
N TYR A 98 2.02 16.83 4.05
CA TYR A 98 1.75 17.44 5.36
C TYR A 98 1.71 18.99 5.29
N ARG A 99 2.63 19.62 4.52
CA ARG A 99 2.65 21.07 4.29
C ARG A 99 1.44 21.56 3.50
N GLU A 100 0.91 20.72 2.61
CA GLU A 100 -0.34 20.96 1.86
C GLU A 100 -1.61 20.79 2.72
N GLY A 101 -1.46 20.52 4.01
CA GLY A 101 -2.58 20.36 4.94
C GLY A 101 -3.21 18.97 4.94
N MET A 102 -2.62 17.99 4.27
CA MET A 102 -3.11 16.62 4.28
C MET A 102 -2.57 15.82 5.48
N SER A 103 -3.16 14.66 5.75
CA SER A 103 -2.69 13.71 6.75
C SER A 103 -2.22 12.42 6.05
N PRO A 104 -0.88 12.29 5.82
CA PRO A 104 -0.31 11.14 5.14
C PRO A 104 -0.34 9.88 6.00
N VAL A 105 -0.69 8.75 5.34
CA VAL A 105 -0.59 7.39 5.87
C VAL A 105 0.40 6.62 5.01
N VAL A 106 1.48 6.14 5.62
CA VAL A 106 2.54 5.42 4.90
C VAL A 106 2.44 3.93 5.21
N PHE A 107 2.22 3.14 4.17
CA PHE A 107 2.18 1.69 4.28
C PHE A 107 3.49 1.10 3.81
N VAL A 108 4.16 0.36 4.68
CA VAL A 108 5.45 -0.28 4.43
C VAL A 108 5.42 -1.77 4.77
N ASN A 109 6.31 -2.54 4.16
CA ASN A 109 6.32 -3.99 4.34
C ASN A 109 7.22 -4.44 5.51
N PHE A 110 8.28 -3.68 5.82
CA PHE A 110 9.36 -4.12 6.71
C PHE A 110 9.53 -3.22 7.93
N ASN A 111 9.92 -3.82 9.06
CA ASN A 111 10.12 -3.08 10.31
C ASN A 111 11.32 -2.13 10.24
N GLU A 112 12.36 -2.50 9.50
CA GLU A 112 13.53 -1.65 9.27
C GLU A 112 13.15 -0.32 8.59
N THR A 113 12.18 -0.38 7.68
CA THR A 113 11.62 0.83 7.04
C THR A 113 10.83 1.67 8.04
N VAL A 114 10.05 1.04 8.94
CA VAL A 114 9.35 1.76 10.02
C VAL A 114 10.34 2.49 10.91
N GLU A 115 11.42 1.82 11.33
CA GLU A 115 12.46 2.40 12.17
C GLU A 115 13.17 3.58 11.48
N ALA A 116 13.52 3.41 10.20
CA ALA A 116 14.17 4.46 9.42
C ALA A 116 13.26 5.68 9.22
N LEU A 117 11.96 5.49 8.95
CA LEU A 117 10.97 6.56 8.87
C LEU A 117 10.79 7.25 10.23
N THR A 118 10.68 6.47 11.32
CA THR A 118 10.53 7.00 12.67
C THR A 118 11.66 7.96 13.00
N LYS A 119 12.91 7.55 12.77
CA LYS A 119 14.10 8.38 13.02
C LYS A 119 14.08 9.68 12.20
N ARG A 120 13.69 9.63 10.94
CA ARG A 120 13.67 10.82 10.08
C ARG A 120 12.53 11.78 10.39
N LEU A 121 11.43 11.27 10.95
CA LEU A 121 10.24 12.06 11.30
C LEU A 121 10.19 12.47 12.78
N GLU A 122 11.26 12.27 13.55
CA GLU A 122 11.36 12.64 14.98
C GLU A 122 10.95 14.10 15.25
N ARG A 123 11.26 15.02 14.32
CA ARG A 123 10.89 16.45 14.43
C ARG A 123 9.38 16.72 14.53
N TYR A 124 8.55 15.77 14.09
CA TYR A 124 7.09 15.87 14.18
C TYR A 124 6.54 15.38 15.53
N GLY A 125 7.35 14.76 16.37
CA GLY A 125 7.02 14.35 17.72
C GLY A 125 5.69 13.59 17.83
N ASP A 126 4.81 14.07 18.68
CA ASP A 126 3.50 13.46 18.93
C ASP A 126 2.55 13.47 17.72
N LYS A 127 2.87 14.19 16.64
CA LYS A 127 2.07 14.17 15.42
C LYS A 127 2.22 12.88 14.62
N VAL A 128 3.21 12.04 14.92
CA VAL A 128 3.43 10.75 14.26
C VAL A 128 2.79 9.63 15.05
N GLY A 129 2.04 8.78 14.37
CA GLY A 129 1.45 7.55 14.90
C GLY A 129 2.02 6.32 14.22
N PHE A 130 1.90 5.17 14.89
CA PHE A 130 2.46 3.91 14.42
C PHE A 130 1.48 2.76 14.59
N ILE A 131 1.34 1.93 13.56
CA ILE A 131 0.64 0.65 13.60
C ILE A 131 1.63 -0.43 13.15
N VAL A 132 2.17 -1.16 14.11
CA VAL A 132 3.23 -2.16 13.91
C VAL A 132 2.88 -3.46 14.64
N GLY A 133 3.56 -4.55 14.26
CA GLY A 133 3.41 -5.84 14.94
C GLY A 133 3.78 -5.75 16.44
N GLY A 134 3.21 -6.64 17.24
CA GLY A 134 3.50 -6.73 18.67
C GLY A 134 2.87 -5.65 19.56
N GLN A 135 2.15 -4.68 19.01
CA GLN A 135 1.41 -3.72 19.82
C GLN A 135 0.19 -4.36 20.48
N SER A 136 -0.08 -3.99 21.75
CA SER A 136 -1.33 -4.35 22.40
C SER A 136 -2.53 -3.72 21.68
N VAL A 137 -3.69 -4.39 21.73
CA VAL A 137 -4.93 -3.89 21.12
C VAL A 137 -5.25 -2.47 21.60
N LYS A 138 -5.10 -2.20 22.89
CA LYS A 138 -5.35 -0.88 23.48
C LYS A 138 -4.42 0.21 22.91
N LYS A 139 -3.11 -0.08 22.80
CA LYS A 139 -2.14 0.86 22.24
C LYS A 139 -2.44 1.15 20.76
N ARG A 140 -2.73 0.10 19.99
CA ARG A 140 -3.09 0.24 18.57
C ARG A 140 -4.36 1.07 18.40
N GLN A 141 -5.41 0.78 19.17
CA GLN A 141 -6.66 1.53 19.10
C GLN A 141 -6.45 3.00 19.46
N GLY A 142 -5.64 3.30 20.48
CA GLY A 142 -5.27 4.67 20.82
C GLY A 142 -4.60 5.43 19.67
N GLN A 143 -3.68 4.78 18.94
CA GLN A 143 -3.05 5.39 17.75
C GLN A 143 -4.08 5.71 16.65
N ILE A 144 -5.02 4.79 16.42
CA ILE A 144 -6.09 4.96 15.42
C ILE A 144 -7.02 6.10 15.82
N ASP A 145 -7.43 6.15 17.08
CA ASP A 145 -8.34 7.18 17.60
C ASP A 145 -7.67 8.56 17.59
N ASP A 146 -6.39 8.64 17.93
CA ASP A 146 -5.61 9.87 17.85
C ASP A 146 -5.49 10.39 16.41
N PHE A 147 -5.32 9.50 15.43
CA PHE A 147 -5.26 9.85 14.02
C PHE A 147 -6.64 10.29 13.49
N LYS A 148 -7.70 9.58 13.84
CA LYS A 148 -9.07 9.94 13.45
C LYS A 148 -9.54 11.26 14.03
N ASN A 149 -9.05 11.61 15.22
CA ASN A 149 -9.35 12.88 15.89
C ASN A 149 -8.33 13.98 15.58
N ASP A 150 -7.49 13.80 14.55
CA ASP A 150 -6.49 14.76 14.06
C ASP A 150 -5.43 15.19 15.11
N ARG A 151 -5.35 14.47 16.23
CA ARG A 151 -4.26 14.65 17.22
C ARG A 151 -2.93 14.20 16.63
N LYS A 152 -2.96 13.10 15.86
CA LYS A 152 -1.86 12.65 15.00
C LYS A 152 -2.18 12.98 13.55
N ARG A 153 -1.15 13.40 12.81
CA ARG A 153 -1.30 13.87 11.43
C ARG A 153 -0.54 13.03 10.41
N ILE A 154 0.41 12.23 10.88
CA ILE A 154 1.19 11.29 10.08
C ILE A 154 1.01 9.90 10.69
N MET A 155 0.73 8.88 9.87
CA MET A 155 0.58 7.52 10.35
C MET A 155 1.50 6.58 9.55
N ILE A 156 2.36 5.83 10.25
CA ILE A 156 3.20 4.79 9.67
C ILE A 156 2.58 3.44 10.00
N VAL A 157 2.33 2.63 8.98
CA VAL A 157 1.64 1.35 9.08
C VAL A 157 2.48 0.24 8.47
N ASN A 158 2.89 -0.74 9.27
CA ASN A 158 3.40 -1.99 8.72
C ASN A 158 2.22 -2.80 8.14
N LEU A 159 2.30 -3.18 6.86
CA LEU A 159 1.23 -3.85 6.14
C LEU A 159 0.78 -5.15 6.80
N ALA A 160 1.72 -5.94 7.32
CA ALA A 160 1.39 -7.18 8.03
C ALA A 160 0.58 -6.92 9.32
N ALA A 161 0.84 -5.80 10.01
CA ALA A 161 0.09 -5.41 11.20
C ALA A 161 -1.22 -4.68 10.88
N GLY A 162 -1.29 -4.01 9.73
CA GLY A 162 -2.44 -3.24 9.26
C GLY A 162 -3.59 -4.09 8.70
N ASN A 163 -3.40 -5.41 8.54
CA ASN A 163 -4.42 -6.32 8.01
C ASN A 163 -5.65 -6.49 8.93
N ALA A 164 -5.56 -6.08 10.18
CA ALA A 164 -6.63 -6.23 11.18
C ALA A 164 -7.69 -5.11 11.12
N GLY A 165 -8.41 -4.97 10.01
CA GLY A 165 -9.68 -4.23 9.94
C GLY A 165 -9.67 -2.74 10.31
N ILE A 166 -8.50 -2.10 10.38
CA ILE A 166 -8.35 -0.70 10.80
C ILE A 166 -8.96 0.28 9.78
N GLY A 167 -9.57 1.35 10.26
CA GLY A 167 -10.03 2.47 9.43
C GLY A 167 -9.25 3.73 9.76
N LEU A 168 -8.70 4.39 8.74
CA LEU A 168 -7.89 5.61 8.87
C LEU A 168 -8.45 6.76 8.02
N HIS A 169 -9.70 6.65 7.60
CA HIS A 169 -10.40 7.67 6.82
C HIS A 169 -10.69 8.93 7.66
N ASP A 170 -10.84 10.05 6.98
CA ASP A 170 -11.17 11.32 7.62
C ASP A 170 -12.62 11.34 8.09
N LEU A 171 -12.82 11.67 9.36
CA LEU A 171 -14.13 11.80 9.97
C LEU A 171 -14.53 13.26 10.27
N ASN A 172 -13.57 14.18 10.22
CA ASN A 172 -13.76 15.57 10.68
C ASN A 172 -13.87 16.58 9.54
N GLY A 173 -13.32 16.24 8.35
CA GLY A 173 -13.34 17.12 7.18
C GLY A 173 -12.26 18.19 7.17
N GLN A 174 -11.32 18.18 8.12
CA GLN A 174 -10.27 19.19 8.22
C GLN A 174 -9.01 18.83 7.43
N TYR A 175 -8.63 17.55 7.43
CA TYR A 175 -7.36 17.11 6.89
C TYR A 175 -7.58 15.92 5.96
N PRO A 176 -7.62 16.15 4.64
CA PRO A 176 -7.75 15.07 3.66
C PRO A 176 -6.69 13.99 3.88
N ARG A 177 -7.10 12.74 3.75
CA ARG A 177 -6.18 11.60 3.90
C ARG A 177 -5.51 11.32 2.57
N CYS A 178 -4.23 11.07 2.62
CA CYS A 178 -3.49 10.54 1.49
C CYS A 178 -2.67 9.32 1.93
N SER A 179 -2.37 8.42 1.02
CA SER A 179 -1.51 7.29 1.32
C SER A 179 -0.32 7.21 0.38
N ILE A 180 0.84 6.85 0.95
CA ILE A 180 2.04 6.44 0.25
C ILE A 180 2.19 4.95 0.55
N ILE A 181 2.12 4.12 -0.48
CA ILE A 181 2.10 2.67 -0.33
C ILE A 181 3.35 2.09 -0.98
N SER A 182 4.19 1.44 -0.17
CA SER A 182 5.28 0.63 -0.70
C SER A 182 4.71 -0.61 -1.38
N PRO A 183 5.12 -0.96 -2.61
CA PRO A 183 4.58 -2.11 -3.31
C PRO A 183 4.72 -3.38 -2.50
N SER A 184 3.65 -4.17 -2.41
CA SER A 184 3.65 -5.47 -1.75
C SER A 184 3.71 -6.60 -2.78
N TYR A 185 4.36 -7.72 -2.43
CA TYR A 185 4.30 -8.95 -3.24
C TYR A 185 2.86 -9.49 -3.30
N SER A 186 2.09 -9.27 -2.24
CA SER A 186 0.70 -9.70 -2.14
C SER A 186 -0.26 -8.62 -2.64
N ALA A 187 -0.98 -8.92 -3.71
CA ALA A 187 -2.07 -8.07 -4.19
C ALA A 187 -3.14 -7.85 -3.12
N ILE A 188 -3.41 -8.86 -2.30
CA ILE A 188 -4.38 -8.77 -1.20
C ILE A 188 -3.95 -7.68 -0.21
N ASN A 189 -2.66 -7.63 0.15
CA ASN A 189 -2.14 -6.60 1.06
C ASN A 189 -2.27 -5.20 0.45
N LEU A 190 -2.02 -5.05 -0.85
CA LEU A 190 -2.18 -3.78 -1.55
C LEU A 190 -3.66 -3.33 -1.55
N ILE A 191 -4.58 -4.22 -1.94
CA ILE A 191 -6.02 -3.93 -1.93
C ILE A 191 -6.50 -3.57 -0.52
N GLN A 192 -6.02 -4.26 0.49
CA GLN A 192 -6.35 -3.95 1.88
C GLN A 192 -5.81 -2.58 2.31
N ALA A 193 -4.59 -2.22 1.93
CA ALA A 193 -4.02 -0.89 2.21
C ALA A 193 -4.88 0.22 1.57
N LEU A 194 -5.25 0.06 0.30
CA LEU A 194 -6.11 1.00 -0.42
C LEU A 194 -7.47 1.20 0.25
N GLY A 195 -8.02 0.19 0.90
CA GLY A 195 -9.28 0.27 1.65
C GLY A 195 -9.17 0.90 3.05
N ARG A 196 -7.99 1.37 3.51
CA ARG A 196 -7.83 1.89 4.88
C ARG A 196 -8.19 3.34 5.04
N ILE A 197 -7.88 4.17 4.05
CA ILE A 197 -8.18 5.60 4.08
C ILE A 197 -9.45 5.96 3.28
N HIS A 198 -9.88 5.10 2.38
CA HIS A 198 -11.11 5.25 1.60
C HIS A 198 -12.22 4.35 2.15
N ARG A 199 -13.17 4.95 2.84
CA ARG A 199 -14.29 4.23 3.46
C ARG A 199 -15.58 5.04 3.43
N ALA A 200 -16.70 4.34 3.58
CA ALA A 200 -18.01 4.98 3.80
C ALA A 200 -17.94 5.96 4.98
N ASN A 201 -18.63 7.08 4.86
CA ASN A 201 -18.66 8.20 5.80
C ASN A 201 -17.34 9.01 5.88
N GLY A 202 -16.36 8.75 5.03
CA GLY A 202 -15.22 9.66 4.86
C GLY A 202 -15.72 11.05 4.45
N LYS A 203 -15.13 12.11 5.03
CA LYS A 203 -15.59 13.49 4.83
C LYS A 203 -14.86 14.21 3.70
N THR A 204 -13.66 13.75 3.35
CA THR A 204 -12.81 14.39 2.34
C THR A 204 -12.40 13.41 1.26
N PRO A 205 -12.16 13.86 0.02
CA PRO A 205 -11.50 13.05 -1.00
C PRO A 205 -10.16 12.52 -0.52
N CYS A 206 -9.73 11.38 -1.05
CA CYS A 206 -8.44 10.81 -0.74
C CYS A 206 -7.60 10.54 -1.99
N ILE A 207 -6.29 10.63 -1.82
CA ILE A 207 -5.28 10.35 -2.84
C ILE A 207 -4.40 9.20 -2.35
N GLN A 208 -4.15 8.23 -3.19
CA GLN A 208 -3.36 7.05 -2.86
C GLN A 208 -2.27 6.83 -3.91
N LYS A 209 -1.02 6.92 -3.50
CA LYS A 209 0.15 6.78 -4.35
C LYS A 209 0.86 5.46 -4.04
N ILE A 210 1.01 4.58 -5.02
CA ILE A 210 1.84 3.38 -4.93
C ILE A 210 3.23 3.77 -5.46
N MET A 211 4.24 3.76 -4.59
CA MET A 211 5.56 4.32 -4.86
C MET A 211 6.53 3.28 -5.43
N PHE A 212 6.94 3.48 -6.67
CA PHE A 212 7.99 2.71 -7.34
C PHE A 212 9.23 3.57 -7.55
N ALA A 213 10.39 2.93 -7.68
CA ALA A 213 11.65 3.62 -7.95
C ALA A 213 11.86 3.80 -9.46
N ALA A 214 11.97 5.04 -9.91
CA ALA A 214 12.29 5.37 -11.29
C ALA A 214 13.73 4.92 -11.65
N GLY A 215 13.97 4.57 -12.92
CA GLY A 215 15.26 4.11 -13.41
C GLY A 215 15.67 2.74 -12.89
N THR A 216 14.72 1.94 -12.40
CA THR A 216 14.96 0.59 -11.87
C THR A 216 14.01 -0.45 -12.48
N ILE A 217 14.23 -1.72 -12.18
CA ILE A 217 13.30 -2.80 -12.57
C ILE A 217 11.85 -2.56 -12.08
N GLU A 218 11.67 -1.70 -11.08
CA GLU A 218 10.34 -1.39 -10.56
C GLU A 218 9.47 -0.60 -11.55
N GLU A 219 10.05 0.08 -12.57
CA GLU A 219 9.27 0.79 -13.59
C GLU A 219 8.32 -0.14 -14.34
N SER A 220 8.79 -1.30 -14.75
CA SER A 220 7.96 -2.29 -15.43
C SER A 220 6.82 -2.82 -14.54
N CYS A 221 7.05 -2.85 -13.22
CA CYS A 221 6.00 -3.19 -12.25
C CYS A 221 5.00 -2.04 -12.09
N CYS A 222 5.48 -0.79 -12.07
CA CYS A 222 4.65 0.41 -12.03
C CYS A 222 3.66 0.45 -13.21
N GLU A 223 4.15 0.29 -14.43
CA GLU A 223 3.34 0.27 -15.65
C GLU A 223 2.26 -0.82 -15.60
N ARG A 224 2.64 -2.04 -15.17
CA ARG A 224 1.68 -3.15 -15.02
C ARG A 224 0.62 -2.88 -13.97
N VAL A 225 0.98 -2.29 -12.85
CA VAL A 225 0.03 -1.93 -11.79
C VAL A 225 -0.88 -0.81 -12.26
N GLN A 226 -0.34 0.24 -12.88
CA GLN A 226 -1.15 1.35 -13.42
C GLN A 226 -2.15 0.86 -14.47
N SER A 227 -1.71 0.05 -15.44
CA SER A 227 -2.62 -0.54 -16.43
C SER A 227 -3.75 -1.37 -15.82
N LYS A 228 -3.46 -2.07 -14.71
CA LYS A 228 -4.51 -2.81 -13.99
C LYS A 228 -5.47 -1.88 -13.23
N LEU A 229 -4.98 -0.79 -12.66
CA LEU A 229 -5.82 0.23 -12.02
C LEU A 229 -6.75 0.90 -13.04
N ASP A 230 -6.23 1.27 -14.20
CA ASP A 230 -7.00 1.86 -15.29
C ASP A 230 -8.10 0.89 -15.80
N ASN A 231 -7.77 -0.40 -15.93
CA ASN A 231 -8.74 -1.43 -16.29
C ASN A 231 -9.80 -1.68 -15.21
N LEU A 232 -9.46 -1.50 -13.92
CA LEU A 232 -10.43 -1.62 -12.83
C LEU A 232 -11.47 -0.49 -12.85
N ASP A 233 -11.08 0.70 -13.26
CA ASP A 233 -12.01 1.81 -13.45
C ASP A 233 -12.95 1.56 -14.66
N LEU A 234 -12.49 0.83 -15.67
CA LEU A 234 -13.30 0.40 -16.83
C LEU A 234 -14.18 -0.84 -16.53
N LEU A 235 -13.74 -1.72 -15.61
CA LEU A 235 -14.40 -2.98 -15.25
C LEU A 235 -15.29 -2.89 -14.02
N ASN A 236 -15.68 -1.70 -13.59
CA ASN A 236 -16.42 -1.46 -12.32
C ASN A 236 -17.80 -2.13 -12.20
N ASP A 237 -18.11 -3.10 -13.05
CA ASP A 237 -19.30 -3.95 -13.00
C ASP A 237 -19.05 -5.43 -12.68
N GLY A 238 -18.03 -5.75 -11.93
CA GLY A 238 -18.06 -7.02 -11.22
C GLY A 238 -17.07 -8.11 -11.53
N ASP A 239 -15.77 -7.96 -11.54
CA ASP A 239 -14.89 -9.10 -11.21
C ASP A 239 -13.49 -8.63 -10.79
N LEU A 240 -13.30 -8.47 -9.47
CA LEU A 240 -11.99 -8.35 -8.83
C LEU A 240 -11.47 -9.73 -8.41
N VAL A 241 -11.33 -10.66 -9.34
CA VAL A 241 -10.61 -11.93 -9.12
C VAL A 241 -9.78 -12.23 -10.37
N GLY A 242 -8.76 -11.43 -10.58
CA GLY A 242 -7.65 -11.80 -11.44
C GLY A 242 -6.40 -11.89 -10.56
N ASP A 243 -5.64 -12.96 -10.68
CA ASP A 243 -4.34 -13.13 -10.03
C ASP A 243 -3.45 -11.93 -10.32
N VAL A 244 -3.35 -11.03 -9.35
CA VAL A 244 -2.42 -9.90 -9.40
C VAL A 244 -1.09 -10.38 -8.84
N THR A 245 -0.39 -11.19 -9.59
CA THR A 245 1.03 -11.45 -9.34
C THR A 245 1.79 -10.22 -9.84
N ILE A 246 2.18 -9.36 -8.93
CA ILE A 246 2.91 -8.10 -9.24
C ILE A 246 4.35 -8.42 -9.68
N TRP A 247 4.84 -9.60 -9.32
CA TRP A 247 6.22 -10.04 -9.55
C TRP A 247 6.22 -11.43 -10.21
N ASN A 248 6.34 -11.50 -11.51
CA ASN A 248 6.76 -12.68 -12.28
C ASN A 248 8.06 -12.37 -12.99
#